data_2f3ca1b53a2826c6e1193948ac2ebbdd
#
_entry.id   2f3ca1b53a2826c6e1193948ac2ebbdd
#
_cell.length_a   1.000
_cell.length_b   1.000
_cell.length_c   1.000
_cell.angle_alpha   90.00
_cell.angle_beta   90.00
_cell.angle_gamma   90.00
#
_symmetry.space_group_name_H-M   'P 1'
#
loop_
_entity.id
_entity.type
_entity.pdbx_description
1 polymer ?
#
loop_
_entity_poly.entity_id
_entity_poly.type
_entity_poly.pdbx_seq_one_letter_code
_entity_poly.pdbx_strand_id
1 'polypeptide(L)'
;VRIAYLFLITLLDRPHLKFPLIVDSPVTALDTIGRTEIAKSLAKDFSGQYIGFIFDTERADFSNILEKELNNEINLITAFSKSEASSHMIKLAEDHDVNTNEFENGVVGYNKDFFNKFKGANENN
;
A
#
# COMPACT_ATOMS: atom_id res chain seq x y z
N VAL A 1 -3.26 1.54 19.48
CA VAL A 1 -3.35 1.56 18.00
C VAL A 1 -4.32 0.49 17.51
N ARG A 2 -4.14 -0.80 17.83
CA ARG A 2 -5.00 -1.91 17.36
C ARG A 2 -6.49 -1.72 17.70
N ILE A 3 -6.82 -1.37 18.95
CA ILE A 3 -8.21 -1.15 19.40
C ILE A 3 -8.85 0.01 18.64
N ALA A 4 -8.13 1.11 18.45
CA ALA A 4 -8.60 2.26 17.70
C ALA A 4 -8.89 1.90 16.23
N TYR A 5 -8.05 1.07 15.62
CA TYR A 5 -8.21 0.62 14.25
C TYR A 5 -9.43 -0.28 14.08
N LEU A 6 -9.61 -1.27 14.96
CA LEU A 6 -10.78 -2.14 14.96
C LEU A 6 -12.07 -1.38 15.24
N PHE A 7 -12.03 -0.40 16.15
CA PHE A 7 -13.15 0.50 16.41
C PHE A 7 -13.51 1.32 15.16
N LEU A 8 -12.52 1.86 14.47
CA LEU A 8 -12.71 2.63 13.23
C LEU A 8 -13.33 1.77 12.12
N ILE A 9 -12.80 0.56 11.89
CA ILE A 9 -13.37 -0.41 10.94
C ILE A 9 -14.83 -0.68 11.28
N THR A 10 -15.14 -1.02 12.53
CA THR A 10 -16.51 -1.31 12.98
C THR A 10 -17.44 -0.11 12.84
N LEU A 11 -16.94 1.11 13.08
CA LEU A 11 -17.72 2.33 12.94
C LEU A 11 -18.07 2.63 11.47
N LEU A 12 -17.13 2.42 10.56
CA LEU A 12 -17.25 2.74 9.14
C LEU A 12 -17.92 1.64 8.33
N ASP A 13 -17.97 0.40 8.84
CA ASP A 13 -18.64 -0.73 8.18
C ASP A 13 -20.18 -0.70 8.38
N ARG A 14 -20.74 0.47 8.66
CA ARG A 14 -22.20 0.63 8.78
C ARG A 14 -22.84 0.72 7.39
N PRO A 15 -23.99 0.03 7.14
CA PRO A 15 -24.62 -0.05 5.81
C PRO A 15 -24.99 1.30 5.19
N HIS A 16 -25.06 2.36 6.00
CA HIS A 16 -25.47 3.70 5.57
C HIS A 16 -24.30 4.67 5.35
N LEU A 17 -23.07 4.29 5.71
CA LEU A 17 -21.89 5.13 5.58
C LEU A 17 -20.98 4.55 4.48
N LYS A 18 -21.11 5.06 3.27
CA LYS A 18 -20.29 4.66 2.10
C LYS A 18 -19.10 5.61 1.91
N PHE A 19 -18.40 5.94 2.99
CA PHE A 19 -17.17 6.72 2.87
C PHE A 19 -15.95 5.82 2.72
N PRO A 20 -14.98 6.20 1.87
CA PRO A 20 -13.70 5.50 1.84
C PRO A 20 -12.96 5.69 3.16
N LEU A 21 -12.39 4.61 3.68
CA LEU A 21 -11.42 4.67 4.78
C LEU A 21 -10.06 4.99 4.20
N ILE A 22 -9.56 6.21 4.45
CA ILE A 22 -8.24 6.65 4.00
C ILE A 22 -7.33 6.69 5.21
N VAL A 23 -6.24 5.93 5.17
CA VAL A 23 -5.30 5.80 6.28
C VAL A 23 -3.87 5.99 5.80
N ASP A 24 -3.15 6.86 6.48
CA ASP A 24 -1.72 7.04 6.29
C ASP A 24 -0.94 6.21 7.31
N SER A 25 0.00 5.42 6.82
CA SER A 25 0.88 4.57 7.64
C SER A 25 0.12 3.70 8.65
N PRO A 26 -0.80 2.85 8.18
CA PRO A 26 -1.79 2.16 9.02
C PRO A 26 -1.17 1.27 10.09
N VAL A 27 0.05 0.80 9.88
CA VAL A 27 0.66 -0.24 10.71
C VAL A 27 2.07 0.08 11.18
N THR A 28 2.57 1.30 10.97
CA THR A 28 3.95 1.71 11.35
C THR A 28 4.24 1.48 12.83
N ALA A 29 3.28 1.72 13.72
CA ALA A 29 3.43 1.56 15.16
C ALA A 29 3.17 0.12 15.68
N LEU A 30 3.03 -0.85 14.77
CA LEU A 30 2.75 -2.24 15.10
C LEU A 30 3.96 -3.14 14.80
N ASP A 31 4.08 -4.20 15.57
CA ASP A 31 4.97 -5.32 15.27
C ASP A 31 4.43 -6.17 14.11
N THR A 32 5.23 -7.08 13.59
CA THR A 32 4.87 -7.98 12.48
C THR A 32 3.57 -8.74 12.72
N ILE A 33 3.33 -9.21 13.94
CA ILE A 33 2.11 -9.94 14.29
C ILE A 33 0.91 -9.02 14.19
N GLY A 34 0.99 -7.84 14.80
CA GLY A 34 -0.08 -6.84 14.76
C GLY A 34 -0.40 -6.36 13.34
N ARG A 35 0.61 -6.16 12.49
CA ARG A 35 0.44 -5.81 11.07
C ARG A 35 -0.33 -6.88 10.31
N THR A 36 0.07 -8.14 10.46
CA THR A 36 -0.60 -9.30 9.84
C THR A 36 -2.04 -9.43 10.29
N GLU A 37 -2.32 -9.25 11.59
CA GLU A 37 -3.68 -9.34 12.12
C GLU A 37 -4.59 -8.22 11.63
N ILE A 38 -4.09 -6.98 11.55
CA ILE A 38 -4.85 -5.86 10.98
C ILE A 38 -5.14 -6.10 9.50
N ALA A 39 -4.17 -6.58 8.71
CA ALA A 39 -4.38 -6.90 7.30
C ALA A 39 -5.49 -7.95 7.11
N LYS A 40 -5.48 -9.01 7.91
CA LYS A 40 -6.50 -10.07 7.86
C LYS A 40 -7.88 -9.56 8.29
N SER A 41 -7.95 -8.78 9.39
CA SER A 41 -9.22 -8.20 9.84
C SER A 41 -9.79 -7.23 8.80
N LEU A 42 -8.94 -6.40 8.19
CA LEU A 42 -9.36 -5.47 7.14
C LEU A 42 -9.94 -6.21 5.93
N ALA A 43 -9.25 -7.26 5.46
CA ALA A 43 -9.72 -8.06 4.33
C ALA A 43 -11.02 -8.80 4.60
N LYS A 44 -11.23 -9.26 5.84
CA LYS A 44 -12.38 -10.08 6.23
C LYS A 44 -13.59 -9.25 6.65
N ASP A 45 -13.35 -8.19 7.42
CA ASP A 45 -14.39 -7.54 8.21
C ASP A 45 -14.81 -6.18 7.62
N PHE A 46 -14.04 -5.62 6.66
CA PHE A 46 -14.33 -4.32 6.06
C PHE A 46 -14.88 -4.47 4.64
N SER A 47 -16.12 -4.06 4.44
CA SER A 47 -16.81 -4.15 3.14
C SER A 47 -16.75 -2.86 2.32
N GLY A 48 -16.19 -1.78 2.87
CA GLY A 48 -16.09 -0.47 2.22
C GLY A 48 -14.84 -0.32 1.35
N GLN A 49 -14.67 0.86 0.76
CA GLN A 49 -13.45 1.22 0.06
C GLN A 49 -12.35 1.57 1.05
N TYR A 50 -11.20 0.92 0.94
CA TYR A 50 -9.99 1.22 1.71
C TYR A 50 -8.91 1.82 0.80
N ILE A 51 -8.29 2.90 1.25
CA ILE A 51 -7.14 3.53 0.60
C ILE A 51 -6.05 3.66 1.67
N GLY A 52 -4.98 2.88 1.55
CA GLY A 52 -3.85 2.92 2.49
C GLY A 52 -2.60 3.48 1.84
N PHE A 53 -1.98 4.48 2.46
CA PHE A 53 -0.63 4.91 2.15
C PHE A 53 0.32 4.14 3.06
N ILE A 54 1.22 3.35 2.48
CA ILE A 54 2.16 2.50 3.22
C ILE A 54 3.59 2.81 2.83
N PHE A 55 4.49 2.67 3.77
CA PHE A 55 5.93 2.66 3.49
C PHE A 55 6.39 1.28 3.01
N ASP A 56 7.53 1.25 2.32
CA ASP A 56 8.11 0.00 1.83
C ASP A 56 8.34 -1.03 2.95
N THR A 57 8.69 -0.58 4.16
CA THR A 57 8.88 -1.42 5.34
C THR A 57 7.60 -2.11 5.85
N GLU A 58 6.42 -1.65 5.46
CA GLU A 58 5.12 -2.22 5.87
C GLU A 58 4.62 -3.27 4.86
N ARG A 59 5.28 -3.36 3.72
CA ARG A 59 4.81 -4.12 2.57
C ARG A 59 4.71 -5.62 2.84
N ALA A 60 5.76 -6.23 3.41
CA ALA A 60 5.81 -7.66 3.63
C ALA A 60 4.71 -8.18 4.57
N ASP A 61 4.49 -7.43 5.65
CA ASP A 61 3.63 -7.83 6.76
C ASP A 61 2.21 -7.30 6.66
N PHE A 62 1.94 -6.42 5.69
CA PHE A 62 0.64 -5.78 5.51
C PHE A 62 0.11 -5.91 4.10
N SER A 63 0.70 -5.25 3.09
CA SER A 63 0.13 -5.26 1.74
C SER A 63 0.17 -6.63 1.08
N ASN A 64 1.24 -7.42 1.27
CA ASN A 64 1.31 -8.78 0.74
C ASN A 64 0.26 -9.71 1.38
N ILE A 65 -0.04 -9.50 2.66
CA ILE A 65 -1.10 -10.25 3.34
C ILE A 65 -2.47 -9.83 2.83
N LEU A 66 -2.75 -8.52 2.70
CA LEU A 66 -3.98 -8.02 2.10
C LEU A 66 -4.20 -8.57 0.70
N GLU A 67 -3.18 -8.51 -0.15
CA GLU A 67 -3.25 -9.03 -1.52
C GLU A 67 -3.65 -10.51 -1.55
N LYS A 68 -3.05 -11.32 -0.68
CA LYS A 68 -3.35 -12.74 -0.56
C LYS A 68 -4.78 -13.00 -0.05
N GLU A 69 -5.19 -12.31 1.00
CA GLU A 69 -6.52 -12.50 1.61
C GLU A 69 -7.65 -12.01 0.68
N LEU A 70 -7.39 -10.98 -0.14
CA LEU A 70 -8.32 -10.44 -1.14
C LEU A 70 -8.22 -11.12 -2.52
N ASN A 71 -7.53 -12.26 -2.64
CA ASN A 71 -7.37 -13.00 -3.90
C ASN A 71 -6.86 -12.13 -5.06
N ASN A 72 -5.96 -11.20 -4.77
CA ASN A 72 -5.43 -10.20 -5.71
C ASN A 72 -6.45 -9.15 -6.22
N GLU A 73 -7.62 -9.03 -5.62
CA GLU A 73 -8.59 -7.97 -5.89
C GLU A 73 -8.21 -6.66 -5.17
N ILE A 74 -7.00 -6.18 -5.45
CA ILE A 74 -6.42 -4.97 -4.86
C ILE A 74 -5.70 -4.17 -5.94
N ASN A 75 -5.83 -2.85 -5.90
CA ASN A 75 -5.06 -1.94 -6.73
C ASN A 75 -3.81 -1.51 -5.99
N LEU A 76 -2.65 -1.75 -6.58
CA LEU A 76 -1.35 -1.39 -6.05
C LEU A 76 -0.78 -0.20 -6.82
N ILE A 77 -0.51 0.88 -6.11
CA ILE A 77 0.03 2.12 -6.67
C ILE A 77 1.37 2.39 -6.00
N THR A 78 2.40 2.64 -6.81
CA THR A 78 3.72 3.05 -6.33
C THR A 78 3.93 4.53 -6.61
N ALA A 79 4.34 5.29 -5.61
CA ALA A 79 4.68 6.70 -5.75
C ALA A 79 6.06 6.97 -5.13
N PHE A 80 6.91 7.73 -5.82
CA PHE A 80 8.22 8.14 -5.31
C PHE A 80 8.68 9.46 -5.93
N SER A 81 9.65 10.12 -5.29
CA SER A 81 10.30 11.32 -5.81
C SER A 81 11.47 10.96 -6.71
N LYS A 82 11.54 11.57 -7.90
CA LYS A 82 12.69 11.37 -8.82
C LYS A 82 14.02 11.83 -8.22
N SER A 83 14.00 12.88 -7.42
CA SER A 83 15.21 13.44 -6.80
C SER A 83 15.82 12.51 -5.74
N GLU A 84 15.01 11.62 -5.17
CA GLU A 84 15.44 10.66 -4.13
C GLU A 84 15.60 9.23 -4.70
N ALA A 85 15.12 9.02 -5.92
CA ALA A 85 15.17 7.72 -6.57
C ALA A 85 16.57 7.41 -7.12
N SER A 86 17.01 6.17 -6.95
CA SER A 86 18.20 5.68 -7.65
C SER A 86 17.97 5.62 -9.16
N SER A 87 19.07 5.67 -9.94
CA SER A 87 18.99 5.49 -11.39
C SER A 87 18.36 4.15 -11.79
N HIS A 88 18.51 3.13 -10.93
CA HIS A 88 17.90 1.82 -11.11
C HIS A 88 16.39 1.87 -10.96
N MET A 89 15.86 2.60 -9.98
CA MET A 89 14.41 2.80 -9.78
C MET A 89 13.77 3.53 -10.96
N ILE A 90 14.44 4.57 -11.48
CA ILE A 90 13.95 5.33 -12.64
C ILE A 90 13.91 4.42 -13.88
N LYS A 91 14.97 3.68 -14.13
CA LYS A 91 15.02 2.73 -15.25
C LYS A 91 13.94 1.64 -15.12
N LEU A 92 13.73 1.11 -13.92
CA LEU A 92 12.68 0.13 -13.67
C LEU A 92 11.29 0.70 -13.98
N ALA A 93 11.04 1.97 -13.66
CA ALA A 93 9.78 2.63 -13.99
C ALA A 93 9.59 2.77 -15.51
N GLU A 94 10.65 3.15 -16.23
CA GLU A 94 10.63 3.24 -17.70
C GLU A 94 10.39 1.87 -18.35
N ASP A 95 11.08 0.82 -17.89
CA ASP A 95 10.92 -0.56 -18.37
C ASP A 95 9.51 -1.13 -18.18
N HIS A 96 8.73 -0.56 -17.25
CA HIS A 96 7.34 -0.94 -16.96
C HIS A 96 6.30 0.05 -17.50
N ASP A 97 6.67 0.93 -18.41
CA ASP A 97 5.81 1.97 -18.99
C ASP A 97 5.15 2.87 -17.93
N VAL A 98 5.79 3.02 -16.78
CA VAL A 98 5.34 3.93 -15.74
C VAL A 98 5.65 5.35 -16.17
N ASN A 99 4.63 6.20 -16.26
CA ASN A 99 4.80 7.58 -16.71
C ASN A 99 5.64 8.39 -15.71
N THR A 100 6.92 8.59 -16.06
CA THR A 100 7.87 9.34 -15.25
C THR A 100 7.83 10.85 -15.51
N ASN A 101 7.05 11.31 -16.50
CA ASN A 101 7.03 12.69 -16.96
C ASN A 101 5.79 13.47 -16.54
N GLU A 102 4.80 12.82 -15.95
CA GLU A 102 3.51 13.41 -15.61
C GLU A 102 3.61 14.47 -14.50
N PHE A 103 4.58 14.32 -13.61
CA PHE A 103 4.85 15.26 -12.53
C PHE A 103 6.31 15.71 -12.57
N GLU A 104 6.58 16.98 -12.30
CA GLU A 104 7.92 17.55 -12.39
C GLU A 104 8.98 16.78 -11.60
N ASN A 105 8.65 16.32 -10.41
CA ASN A 105 9.55 15.56 -9.53
C ASN A 105 8.94 14.26 -8.97
N GLY A 106 7.73 13.91 -9.34
CA GLY A 106 7.03 12.72 -8.84
C GLY A 106 6.85 11.65 -9.90
N VAL A 107 6.86 10.40 -9.49
CA VAL A 107 6.47 9.25 -10.31
C VAL A 107 5.34 8.52 -9.62
N VAL A 108 4.27 8.21 -10.36
CA VAL A 108 3.13 7.43 -9.87
C VAL A 108 2.87 6.29 -10.84
N GLY A 109 3.05 5.07 -10.39
CA GLY A 109 2.85 3.86 -11.18
C GLY A 109 1.68 3.03 -10.69
N TYR A 110 0.83 2.61 -11.62
CA TYR A 110 -0.34 1.75 -11.37
C TYR A 110 -0.08 0.28 -11.75
N ASN A 111 1.15 -0.04 -12.14
CA ASN A 111 1.52 -1.36 -12.61
C ASN A 111 1.87 -2.26 -11.42
N LYS A 112 1.17 -3.38 -11.28
CA LYS A 112 1.38 -4.35 -10.20
C LYS A 112 2.77 -4.98 -10.25
N ASP A 113 3.28 -5.29 -11.45
CA ASP A 113 4.61 -5.88 -11.60
C ASP A 113 5.71 -4.88 -11.21
N PHE A 114 5.52 -3.60 -11.53
CA PHE A 114 6.38 -2.53 -11.05
C PHE A 114 6.36 -2.44 -9.52
N PHE A 115 5.17 -2.44 -8.90
CA PHE A 115 5.02 -2.45 -7.46
C PHE A 115 5.77 -3.62 -6.81
N ASN A 116 5.69 -4.82 -7.39
CA ASN A 116 6.34 -6.01 -6.86
C ASN A 116 7.87 -6.00 -7.00
N LYS A 117 8.39 -5.35 -8.03
CA LYS A 117 9.84 -5.24 -8.29
C LYS A 117 10.50 -4.05 -7.58
N PHE A 118 9.72 -3.03 -7.24
CA PHE A 118 10.22 -1.79 -6.66
C PHE A 118 11.02 -2.00 -5.36
N LYS A 119 10.62 -2.95 -4.54
CA LYS A 119 11.32 -3.30 -3.30
C LYS A 119 12.76 -3.76 -3.56
N GLY A 120 12.95 -4.62 -4.53
CA GLY A 120 14.30 -5.13 -4.88
C GLY A 120 15.25 -4.06 -5.41
N ALA A 121 14.74 -2.92 -5.86
CA ALA A 121 15.54 -1.79 -6.32
C ALA A 121 16.19 -0.99 -5.18
N ASN A 122 15.58 -0.99 -3.98
CA ASN A 122 16.10 -0.28 -2.82
C ASN A 122 17.11 -1.09 -1.99
N GLU A 123 17.11 -2.41 -2.11
CA GLU A 123 18.00 -3.29 -1.34
C GLU A 123 19.41 -3.41 -1.94
N ASN A 124 19.63 -2.87 -3.14
CA ASN A 124 20.90 -2.97 -3.88
C ASN A 124 21.74 -1.67 -3.87
N ASN A 125 21.51 -0.77 -2.91
CA ASN A 125 22.32 0.45 -2.70
C ASN A 125 23.22 0.33 -1.48
#